data_7d74daadbf20c0ed7cfdb2bcd5f40a17
#
_entry.id   7d74daadbf20c0ed7cfdb2bcd5f40a17
#
_cell.length_a   1.000
_cell.length_b   1.000
_cell.length_c   1.000
_cell.angle_alpha   90.00
_cell.angle_beta   90.00
_cell.angle_gamma   90.00
#
_symmetry.space_group_name_H-M   'P 1'
#
loop_
_entity.id
_entity.type
_entity.pdbx_description
1 polymer ?
#
loop_
_entity_poly.entity_id
_entity_poly.type
_entity_poly.pdbx_seq_one_letter_code
_entity_poly.pdbx_strand_id
1 'polypeptide(L)'
;MKITSFFAALLLLDLFSCCHAYPQDTLPDIEDAKFIEDCVRAHNKFRSKVNPPASNMYRMSWDAALAKTAKAWAKKCIFKHNVYLKVPRKVHPTFTPVGENIWTGTATIFSVDAALSDWFNEVSSYDFNTRSCSHVCGHYTQVVWAESYKVGCAVQFCNTIENMPGFFKAAHFVCNYGPAGNYPTKPYKAGQPCSGCSNEKCIDKLCDWDTRPQPPLYVPPAEHPHPFCDQYCLTISILRPLFLVLSVGATFVVQQQFPHIFFYE
;
A
#
# COMPACT_ATOMS: atom_id res chain seq x y z
N MET A 1 49.71 -25.14 -27.08
CA MET A 1 48.30 -25.47 -27.46
C MET A 1 47.31 -25.58 -26.32
N LYS A 2 47.61 -25.09 -25.10
CA LYS A 2 46.69 -25.14 -23.95
C LYS A 2 46.21 -23.77 -23.45
N ILE A 3 46.79 -22.67 -23.93
CA ILE A 3 46.43 -21.29 -23.49
C ILE A 3 45.24 -20.72 -24.31
N THR A 4 45.16 -21.09 -25.58
CA THR A 4 44.08 -20.64 -26.48
C THR A 4 42.70 -21.21 -26.11
N SER A 5 42.65 -22.43 -25.54
CA SER A 5 41.42 -23.05 -25.10
C SER A 5 40.85 -22.38 -23.83
N PHE A 6 41.71 -21.82 -22.97
CA PHE A 6 41.28 -21.17 -21.73
C PHE A 6 40.64 -19.79 -21.99
N PHE A 7 41.21 -19.04 -22.95
CA PHE A 7 40.63 -17.74 -23.36
C PHE A 7 39.33 -17.90 -24.15
N ALA A 8 39.18 -18.97 -24.94
CA ALA A 8 37.93 -19.27 -25.62
C ALA A 8 36.81 -19.66 -24.66
N ALA A 9 37.12 -20.37 -23.57
CA ALA A 9 36.15 -20.72 -22.50
C ALA A 9 35.74 -19.53 -21.69
N LEU A 10 36.65 -18.58 -21.40
CA LEU A 10 36.33 -17.32 -20.70
C LEU A 10 35.46 -16.39 -21.56
N LEU A 11 35.72 -16.27 -22.85
CA LEU A 11 34.90 -15.49 -23.78
C LEU A 11 33.50 -16.10 -23.99
N LEU A 12 33.37 -17.42 -23.94
CA LEU A 12 32.06 -18.07 -23.98
C LEU A 12 31.27 -17.87 -22.67
N LEU A 13 31.93 -17.79 -21.51
CA LEU A 13 31.28 -17.48 -20.24
C LEU A 13 30.75 -16.03 -20.19
N ASP A 14 31.48 -15.07 -20.78
CA ASP A 14 31.01 -13.68 -20.89
C ASP A 14 29.86 -13.53 -21.89
N LEU A 15 29.79 -14.34 -22.94
CA LEU A 15 28.67 -14.34 -23.90
C LEU A 15 27.39 -14.93 -23.30
N PHE A 16 27.50 -15.86 -22.36
CA PHE A 16 26.32 -16.38 -21.63
C PHE A 16 25.82 -15.41 -20.52
N SER A 17 26.65 -14.46 -20.09
CA SER A 17 26.25 -13.44 -19.12
C SER A 17 25.32 -12.35 -19.70
N CYS A 18 25.28 -12.21 -21.05
CA CYS A 18 24.45 -11.19 -21.72
C CYS A 18 23.03 -11.63 -22.08
N CYS A 19 22.63 -12.86 -21.82
CA CYS A 19 21.27 -13.35 -22.09
C CYS A 19 20.52 -13.71 -20.80
N HIS A 20 20.66 -12.92 -19.76
CA HIS A 20 19.62 -12.89 -18.74
C HIS A 20 18.45 -12.12 -19.32
N ALA A 21 17.51 -12.84 -19.94
CA ALA A 21 16.18 -12.33 -20.14
C ALA A 21 15.70 -11.84 -18.76
N TYR A 22 15.50 -10.53 -18.62
CA TYR A 22 14.87 -9.98 -17.44
C TYR A 22 13.60 -10.77 -17.19
N PRO A 23 13.35 -11.29 -15.96
CA PRO A 23 12.09 -11.95 -15.65
C PRO A 23 10.96 -11.03 -16.07
N GLN A 24 9.85 -11.59 -16.56
CA GLN A 24 8.66 -10.87 -17.02
C GLN A 24 8.04 -9.94 -15.96
N ASP A 25 8.63 -9.84 -14.78
CA ASP A 25 8.16 -9.15 -13.58
C ASP A 25 9.11 -8.00 -13.20
N THR A 26 9.27 -7.02 -14.10
CA THR A 26 10.11 -5.84 -13.83
C THR A 26 9.38 -4.69 -13.13
N LEU A 27 8.12 -4.88 -12.76
CA LEU A 27 7.37 -3.85 -12.05
C LEU A 27 7.82 -3.75 -10.58
N PRO A 28 7.97 -2.52 -10.05
CA PRO A 28 8.49 -2.31 -8.71
C PRO A 28 7.56 -2.83 -7.61
N ASP A 29 8.13 -3.21 -6.47
CA ASP A 29 7.39 -3.60 -5.28
C ASP A 29 7.10 -2.39 -4.36
N ILE A 30 6.16 -2.56 -3.44
CA ILE A 30 5.78 -1.52 -2.45
C ILE A 30 6.90 -1.21 -1.44
N GLU A 31 7.94 -2.05 -1.38
CA GLU A 31 9.12 -1.87 -0.52
C GLU A 31 10.31 -1.27 -1.29
N ASP A 32 10.20 -1.10 -2.61
CA ASP A 32 11.20 -0.44 -3.42
C ASP A 32 11.25 1.06 -3.08
N ALA A 33 12.41 1.49 -2.56
CA ALA A 33 12.60 2.86 -2.09
C ALA A 33 12.40 3.89 -3.21
N LYS A 34 12.84 3.58 -4.44
CA LYS A 34 12.66 4.47 -5.59
C LYS A 34 11.18 4.58 -5.99
N PHE A 35 10.44 3.49 -5.99
CA PHE A 35 9.01 3.49 -6.27
C PHE A 35 8.23 4.31 -5.23
N ILE A 36 8.56 4.15 -3.95
CA ILE A 36 7.99 4.93 -2.86
C ILE A 36 8.25 6.42 -3.07
N GLU A 37 9.51 6.78 -3.33
CA GLU A 37 9.91 8.17 -3.61
C GLU A 37 9.17 8.72 -4.84
N ASP A 38 9.13 7.99 -5.94
CA ASP A 38 8.46 8.42 -7.17
C ASP A 38 6.97 8.64 -6.95
N CYS A 39 6.28 7.77 -6.21
CA CYS A 39 4.86 7.93 -5.88
C CYS A 39 4.62 9.22 -5.07
N VAL A 40 5.38 9.42 -3.99
CA VAL A 40 5.23 10.60 -3.12
C VAL A 40 5.60 11.89 -3.87
N ARG A 41 6.72 11.88 -4.59
CA ARG A 41 7.20 13.01 -5.38
C ARG A 41 6.20 13.41 -6.47
N ALA A 42 5.67 12.45 -7.23
CA ALA A 42 4.72 12.74 -8.31
C ALA A 42 3.42 13.35 -7.78
N HIS A 43 2.86 12.82 -6.68
CA HIS A 43 1.69 13.41 -6.04
C HIS A 43 1.96 14.87 -5.61
N ASN A 44 3.04 15.10 -4.88
CA ASN A 44 3.37 16.44 -4.36
C ASN A 44 3.69 17.44 -5.47
N LYS A 45 4.33 17.00 -6.57
CA LYS A 45 4.57 17.79 -7.78
C LYS A 45 3.25 18.34 -8.36
N PHE A 46 2.22 17.53 -8.48
CA PHE A 46 0.93 17.95 -9.02
C PHE A 46 0.12 18.77 -8.02
N ARG A 47 0.13 18.41 -6.75
CA ARG A 47 -0.56 19.16 -5.69
C ARG A 47 -0.04 20.58 -5.52
N SER A 48 1.28 20.80 -5.70
CA SER A 48 1.89 22.14 -5.62
C SER A 48 1.61 23.04 -6.84
N LYS A 49 1.03 22.49 -7.91
CA LYS A 49 0.81 23.18 -9.19
C LYS A 49 -0.66 23.43 -9.52
N VAL A 50 -1.58 23.15 -8.59
CA VAL A 50 -3.01 23.37 -8.84
C VAL A 50 -3.33 24.83 -9.17
N ASN A 51 -4.32 25.03 -10.03
CA ASN A 51 -4.84 26.34 -10.41
C ASN A 51 -6.38 26.34 -10.27
N PRO A 52 -6.97 27.26 -9.45
CA PRO A 52 -6.30 28.30 -8.65
C PRO A 52 -5.35 27.70 -7.59
N PRO A 53 -4.36 28.48 -7.09
CA PRO A 53 -3.46 28.00 -6.04
C PRO A 53 -4.22 27.61 -4.77
N ALA A 54 -3.73 26.58 -4.08
CA ALA A 54 -4.34 26.07 -2.85
C ALA A 54 -3.72 26.68 -1.60
N SER A 55 -4.54 27.17 -0.67
CA SER A 55 -4.07 27.71 0.61
C SER A 55 -3.78 26.64 1.67
N ASN A 56 -4.47 25.48 1.61
CA ASN A 56 -4.51 24.46 2.65
C ASN A 56 -4.09 23.06 2.16
N MET A 57 -3.33 22.98 1.06
CA MET A 57 -2.95 21.69 0.49
C MET A 57 -1.91 20.98 1.35
N TYR A 58 -2.24 19.84 1.91
CA TYR A 58 -1.25 19.02 2.63
C TYR A 58 -0.26 18.35 1.68
N ARG A 59 0.98 18.28 2.12
CA ARG A 59 2.02 17.45 1.51
C ARG A 59 1.73 15.98 1.82
N MET A 60 1.72 15.15 0.79
CA MET A 60 1.56 13.70 0.99
C MET A 60 2.86 13.06 1.45
N SER A 61 2.75 12.09 2.34
CA SER A 61 3.81 11.17 2.71
C SER A 61 3.33 9.71 2.58
N TRP A 62 4.29 8.78 2.52
CA TRP A 62 3.98 7.37 2.32
C TRP A 62 3.33 6.73 3.53
N ASP A 63 2.41 5.82 3.27
CA ASP A 63 1.78 4.96 4.27
C ASP A 63 1.83 3.50 3.81
N ALA A 64 2.58 2.68 4.56
CA ALA A 64 2.77 1.28 4.22
C ALA A 64 1.48 0.43 4.34
N ALA A 65 0.54 0.82 5.19
CA ALA A 65 -0.73 0.09 5.33
C ALA A 65 -1.64 0.36 4.12
N LEU A 66 -1.67 1.60 3.62
CA LEU A 66 -2.34 1.94 2.36
C LEU A 66 -1.71 1.21 1.18
N ALA A 67 -0.37 1.13 1.12
CA ALA A 67 0.34 0.42 0.05
C ALA A 67 0.04 -1.09 0.07
N LYS A 68 0.00 -1.72 1.24
CA LYS A 68 -0.40 -3.14 1.38
C LYS A 68 -1.83 -3.37 0.89
N THR A 69 -2.74 -2.45 1.19
CA THR A 69 -4.13 -2.50 0.70
C THR A 69 -4.18 -2.37 -0.82
N ALA A 70 -3.46 -1.40 -1.39
CA ALA A 70 -3.35 -1.22 -2.84
C ALA A 70 -2.78 -2.48 -3.51
N LYS A 71 -1.71 -3.07 -2.96
CA LYS A 71 -1.09 -4.31 -3.47
C LYS A 71 -2.05 -5.49 -3.45
N ALA A 72 -2.78 -5.65 -2.34
CA ALA A 72 -3.77 -6.74 -2.20
C ALA A 72 -4.91 -6.62 -3.22
N TRP A 73 -5.30 -5.40 -3.57
CA TRP A 73 -6.33 -5.16 -4.58
C TRP A 73 -5.78 -5.28 -6.00
N ALA A 74 -4.64 -4.67 -6.29
CA ALA A 74 -3.99 -4.73 -7.61
C ALA A 74 -3.73 -6.17 -8.08
N LYS A 75 -3.36 -7.07 -7.17
CA LYS A 75 -3.16 -8.50 -7.45
C LYS A 75 -4.38 -9.22 -8.01
N LYS A 76 -5.58 -8.66 -7.85
CA LYS A 76 -6.80 -9.26 -8.41
C LYS A 76 -6.94 -9.03 -9.91
N CYS A 77 -6.20 -8.08 -10.48
CA CYS A 77 -6.27 -7.73 -11.89
C CYS A 77 -7.71 -7.40 -12.37
N ILE A 78 -8.46 -6.66 -11.56
CA ILE A 78 -9.84 -6.27 -11.82
C ILE A 78 -9.91 -4.74 -11.91
N PHE A 79 -10.36 -4.20 -13.04
CA PHE A 79 -10.60 -2.75 -13.18
C PHE A 79 -11.92 -2.36 -12.53
N LYS A 80 -11.88 -2.29 -11.19
CA LYS A 80 -13.00 -1.91 -10.33
C LYS A 80 -12.47 -1.49 -8.97
N HIS A 81 -13.13 -0.52 -8.35
CA HIS A 81 -12.77 -0.08 -7.00
C HIS A 81 -12.93 -1.18 -5.95
N ASN A 82 -12.03 -1.14 -4.97
CA ASN A 82 -12.05 -2.06 -3.84
C ASN A 82 -13.35 -1.87 -3.03
N VAL A 83 -14.13 -2.93 -2.92
CA VAL A 83 -15.45 -2.91 -2.26
C VAL A 83 -15.38 -2.70 -0.75
N TYR A 84 -14.18 -2.83 -0.16
CA TYR A 84 -13.98 -2.73 1.29
C TYR A 84 -13.51 -1.35 1.77
N LEU A 85 -13.31 -0.37 0.88
CA LEU A 85 -12.78 0.96 1.23
C LEU A 85 -13.57 1.71 2.29
N LYS A 86 -14.87 1.41 2.41
CA LYS A 86 -15.78 2.04 3.39
C LYS A 86 -16.01 1.18 4.64
N VAL A 87 -15.42 -0.01 4.70
CA VAL A 87 -15.61 -0.93 5.84
C VAL A 87 -14.61 -0.59 6.94
N PRO A 88 -15.07 -0.25 8.16
CA PRO A 88 -14.18 0.16 9.24
C PRO A 88 -13.08 -0.88 9.52
N ARG A 89 -11.83 -0.41 9.63
CA ARG A 89 -10.64 -1.20 9.95
C ARG A 89 -10.35 -2.39 9.02
N LYS A 90 -11.05 -2.49 7.87
CA LYS A 90 -10.84 -3.60 6.94
C LYS A 90 -9.63 -3.40 6.04
N VAL A 91 -9.42 -2.18 5.57
CA VAL A 91 -8.37 -1.82 4.60
C VAL A 91 -7.29 -0.93 5.22
N HIS A 92 -7.59 -0.24 6.32
CA HIS A 92 -6.63 0.56 7.06
C HIS A 92 -7.02 0.64 8.54
N PRO A 93 -6.06 0.64 9.48
CA PRO A 93 -6.38 0.65 10.92
C PRO A 93 -7.06 1.93 11.41
N THR A 94 -6.77 3.08 10.80
CA THR A 94 -7.26 4.40 11.23
C THR A 94 -8.15 5.10 10.21
N PHE A 95 -7.84 5.02 8.92
CA PHE A 95 -8.63 5.70 7.89
C PHE A 95 -9.86 4.90 7.48
N THR A 96 -11.04 5.52 7.57
CA THR A 96 -12.31 5.00 7.07
C THR A 96 -13.22 6.18 6.72
N PRO A 97 -13.61 6.36 5.47
CA PRO A 97 -13.21 5.57 4.30
C PRO A 97 -11.77 5.84 3.85
N VAL A 98 -11.26 4.97 2.99
CA VAL A 98 -10.01 5.12 2.25
C VAL A 98 -10.33 5.53 0.82
N GLY A 99 -9.59 6.50 0.25
CA GLY A 99 -9.69 6.89 -1.15
C GLY A 99 -8.92 5.93 -2.06
N GLU A 100 -9.27 5.91 -3.35
CA GLU A 100 -8.58 5.03 -4.31
C GLU A 100 -8.60 5.61 -5.72
N ASN A 101 -7.45 5.56 -6.40
CA ASN A 101 -7.32 5.74 -7.83
C ASN A 101 -6.77 4.47 -8.46
N ILE A 102 -7.26 4.14 -9.66
CA ILE A 102 -6.84 2.98 -10.45
C ILE A 102 -6.42 3.44 -11.83
N TRP A 103 -5.25 2.97 -12.28
CA TRP A 103 -4.75 3.15 -13.63
C TRP A 103 -4.36 1.80 -14.23
N THR A 104 -4.54 1.63 -15.53
CA THR A 104 -4.15 0.44 -16.25
C THR A 104 -3.58 0.82 -17.61
N GLY A 105 -2.42 0.28 -17.94
CA GLY A 105 -1.74 0.50 -19.20
C GLY A 105 -0.76 -0.62 -19.52
N THR A 106 -0.03 -0.51 -20.64
CA THR A 106 0.97 -1.50 -21.04
C THR A 106 2.13 -1.53 -20.04
N ALA A 107 2.48 -2.73 -19.56
CA ALA A 107 3.49 -2.88 -18.51
C ALA A 107 4.89 -2.34 -18.90
N THR A 108 5.29 -2.49 -20.15
CA THR A 108 6.62 -2.07 -20.64
C THR A 108 6.83 -0.55 -20.67
N ILE A 109 5.75 0.23 -20.66
CA ILE A 109 5.81 1.71 -20.67
C ILE A 109 5.30 2.32 -19.36
N PHE A 110 5.04 1.49 -18.35
CA PHE A 110 4.58 1.99 -17.07
C PHE A 110 5.62 2.89 -16.41
N SER A 111 5.17 4.03 -15.95
CA SER A 111 5.87 4.85 -14.97
C SER A 111 4.87 5.53 -14.05
N VAL A 112 5.28 5.79 -12.82
CA VAL A 112 4.46 6.52 -11.85
C VAL A 112 4.10 7.90 -12.36
N ASP A 113 5.08 8.63 -12.96
CA ASP A 113 4.84 9.97 -13.51
C ASP A 113 3.79 9.96 -14.65
N ALA A 114 3.77 8.92 -15.51
CA ALA A 114 2.77 8.80 -16.57
C ALA A 114 1.37 8.59 -15.99
N ALA A 115 1.21 7.63 -15.08
CA ALA A 115 -0.07 7.34 -14.46
C ALA A 115 -0.63 8.56 -13.69
N LEU A 116 0.23 9.24 -12.91
CA LEU A 116 -0.15 10.47 -12.19
C LEU A 116 -0.47 11.61 -13.14
N SER A 117 0.22 11.73 -14.28
CA SER A 117 -0.08 12.73 -15.32
C SER A 117 -1.46 12.48 -15.93
N ASP A 118 -1.82 11.23 -16.23
CA ASP A 118 -3.13 10.88 -16.77
C ASP A 118 -4.24 11.26 -15.78
N TRP A 119 -4.08 10.93 -14.51
CA TRP A 119 -5.04 11.35 -13.46
C TRP A 119 -5.11 12.87 -13.30
N PHE A 120 -3.97 13.57 -13.32
CA PHE A 120 -3.96 15.01 -13.18
C PHE A 120 -4.55 15.73 -14.41
N ASN A 121 -4.37 15.21 -15.61
CA ASN A 121 -4.89 15.80 -16.85
C ASN A 121 -6.42 15.82 -16.93
N GLU A 122 -7.12 15.05 -16.09
CA GLU A 122 -8.58 15.17 -15.92
C GLU A 122 -9.00 16.57 -15.44
N VAL A 123 -8.06 17.41 -14.97
CA VAL A 123 -8.30 18.82 -14.66
C VAL A 123 -8.92 19.58 -15.83
N SER A 124 -8.64 19.17 -17.07
CA SER A 124 -9.23 19.76 -18.28
C SER A 124 -10.76 19.60 -18.35
N SER A 125 -11.29 18.60 -17.64
CA SER A 125 -12.73 18.30 -17.56
C SER A 125 -13.38 18.82 -16.27
N TYR A 126 -12.62 19.40 -15.35
CA TYR A 126 -13.10 19.85 -14.04
C TYR A 126 -13.18 21.35 -13.91
N ASP A 127 -14.35 21.88 -13.62
CA ASP A 127 -14.54 23.30 -13.25
C ASP A 127 -14.47 23.47 -11.74
N PHE A 128 -13.41 24.14 -11.26
CA PHE A 128 -13.18 24.36 -9.84
C PHE A 128 -14.26 25.23 -9.17
N ASN A 129 -14.84 26.21 -9.90
CA ASN A 129 -15.80 27.13 -9.33
C ASN A 129 -17.16 26.49 -9.10
N THR A 130 -17.66 25.80 -10.12
CA THR A 130 -18.96 25.12 -10.09
C THR A 130 -18.87 23.69 -9.56
N ARG A 131 -17.68 23.11 -9.52
CA ARG A 131 -17.41 21.69 -9.23
C ARG A 131 -18.01 20.74 -10.29
N SER A 132 -18.34 21.26 -11.45
CA SER A 132 -18.86 20.41 -12.52
C SER A 132 -17.75 19.61 -13.19
N CYS A 133 -18.09 18.45 -13.67
CA CYS A 133 -17.21 17.54 -14.36
C CYS A 133 -17.85 17.17 -15.69
N SER A 134 -17.19 17.45 -16.82
CA SER A 134 -17.70 17.19 -18.15
C SER A 134 -17.48 15.74 -18.63
N HIS A 135 -16.47 15.06 -18.08
CA HIS A 135 -16.13 13.66 -18.42
C HIS A 135 -15.78 12.87 -17.17
N VAL A 136 -14.48 12.59 -16.93
CA VAL A 136 -13.98 11.94 -15.72
C VAL A 136 -13.10 12.94 -14.99
N CYS A 137 -13.28 13.09 -13.67
CA CYS A 137 -12.52 14.03 -12.84
C CYS A 137 -12.15 13.42 -11.49
N GLY A 138 -12.62 12.22 -11.18
CA GLY A 138 -12.49 11.63 -9.86
C GLY A 138 -11.04 11.33 -9.48
N HIS A 139 -10.21 10.98 -10.45
CA HIS A 139 -8.79 10.72 -10.18
C HIS A 139 -8.05 12.04 -9.90
N TYR A 140 -8.30 13.09 -10.70
CA TYR A 140 -7.74 14.42 -10.46
C TYR A 140 -8.13 14.94 -9.08
N THR A 141 -9.44 14.96 -8.77
CA THR A 141 -9.90 15.53 -7.50
C THR A 141 -9.38 14.78 -6.28
N GLN A 142 -9.17 13.47 -6.37
CA GLN A 142 -8.51 12.70 -5.31
C GLN A 142 -7.02 13.03 -5.19
N VAL A 143 -6.27 13.11 -6.30
CA VAL A 143 -4.84 13.51 -6.28
C VAL A 143 -4.65 14.86 -5.60
N VAL A 144 -5.54 15.81 -5.87
CA VAL A 144 -5.44 17.19 -5.34
C VAL A 144 -6.37 17.45 -4.14
N TRP A 145 -6.87 16.38 -3.49
CA TRP A 145 -7.67 16.54 -2.28
C TRP A 145 -6.80 17.02 -1.12
N ALA A 146 -7.05 18.24 -0.66
CA ALA A 146 -6.17 18.92 0.28
C ALA A 146 -5.94 18.12 1.56
N GLU A 147 -7.00 17.52 2.12
CA GLU A 147 -6.98 16.83 3.40
C GLU A 147 -6.40 15.41 3.33
N SER A 148 -6.23 14.83 2.13
CA SER A 148 -5.51 13.57 1.98
C SER A 148 -4.01 13.81 2.11
N TYR A 149 -3.41 13.37 3.21
CA TYR A 149 -1.98 13.58 3.52
C TYR A 149 -1.14 12.29 3.52
N LYS A 150 -1.78 11.13 3.43
CA LYS A 150 -1.12 9.83 3.30
C LYS A 150 -1.49 9.17 1.99
N VAL A 151 -0.51 8.53 1.36
CA VAL A 151 -0.69 7.76 0.13
C VAL A 151 0.10 6.47 0.18
N GLY A 152 -0.46 5.41 -0.36
CA GLY A 152 0.23 4.14 -0.57
C GLY A 152 -0.21 3.53 -1.88
N CYS A 153 0.75 3.23 -2.76
CA CYS A 153 0.52 2.74 -4.10
C CYS A 153 1.11 1.34 -4.29
N ALA A 154 0.59 0.63 -5.28
CA ALA A 154 1.16 -0.63 -5.75
C ALA A 154 0.88 -0.80 -7.23
N VAL A 155 1.78 -1.48 -7.93
CA VAL A 155 1.59 -1.90 -9.31
C VAL A 155 1.71 -3.42 -9.42
N GLN A 156 0.85 -4.03 -10.23
CA GLN A 156 0.81 -5.47 -10.49
C GLN A 156 0.87 -5.73 -11.99
N PHE A 157 1.69 -6.69 -12.39
CA PHE A 157 1.63 -7.23 -13.74
C PHE A 157 0.41 -8.16 -13.86
N CYS A 158 -0.40 -7.91 -14.87
CA CYS A 158 -1.60 -8.69 -15.17
C CYS A 158 -1.57 -9.18 -16.62
N ASN A 159 -1.72 -10.48 -16.83
CA ASN A 159 -1.82 -11.02 -18.17
C ASN A 159 -3.06 -10.48 -18.90
N THR A 160 -4.18 -10.37 -18.17
CA THR A 160 -5.45 -9.77 -18.58
C THR A 160 -6.05 -8.97 -17.44
N ILE A 161 -6.90 -8.01 -17.75
CA ILE A 161 -7.62 -7.21 -16.76
C ILE A 161 -9.12 -7.50 -16.89
N GLU A 162 -9.72 -7.97 -15.78
CA GLU A 162 -11.18 -8.13 -15.71
C GLU A 162 -11.86 -6.76 -15.82
N ASN A 163 -12.98 -6.69 -16.52
CA ASN A 163 -13.73 -5.47 -16.84
C ASN A 163 -13.01 -4.48 -17.78
N MET A 164 -11.90 -4.90 -18.41
CA MET A 164 -11.17 -4.08 -19.38
C MET A 164 -10.67 -4.93 -20.55
N PRO A 165 -11.59 -5.44 -21.40
CA PRO A 165 -11.22 -6.29 -22.53
C PRO A 165 -10.30 -5.54 -23.49
N GLY A 166 -9.29 -6.25 -24.03
CA GLY A 166 -8.29 -5.66 -24.93
C GLY A 166 -6.99 -5.24 -24.25
N PHE A 167 -6.91 -5.20 -22.93
CA PHE A 167 -5.66 -4.99 -22.21
C PHE A 167 -4.99 -6.31 -21.85
N PHE A 168 -3.81 -6.54 -22.44
CA PHE A 168 -2.96 -7.70 -22.21
C PHE A 168 -1.58 -7.26 -21.74
N LYS A 169 -0.93 -8.08 -20.90
CA LYS A 169 0.39 -7.78 -20.32
C LYS A 169 0.44 -6.36 -19.73
N ALA A 170 -0.56 -6.07 -18.90
CA ALA A 170 -0.81 -4.74 -18.36
C ALA A 170 -0.09 -4.51 -17.02
N ALA A 171 0.30 -3.27 -16.77
CA ALA A 171 0.54 -2.75 -15.44
C ALA A 171 -0.79 -2.26 -14.87
N HIS A 172 -1.22 -2.82 -13.75
CA HIS A 172 -2.40 -2.41 -13.00
C HIS A 172 -1.95 -1.67 -11.76
N PHE A 173 -2.07 -0.34 -11.78
CA PHE A 173 -1.56 0.56 -10.75
C PHE A 173 -2.71 1.09 -9.91
N VAL A 174 -2.60 0.90 -8.59
CA VAL A 174 -3.61 1.30 -7.60
C VAL A 174 -2.93 2.17 -6.56
N CYS A 175 -3.50 3.35 -6.26
CA CYS A 175 -3.11 4.19 -5.13
C CYS A 175 -4.27 4.35 -4.16
N ASN A 176 -4.00 4.12 -2.88
CA ASN A 176 -4.95 4.38 -1.80
C ASN A 176 -4.55 5.64 -1.03
N TYR A 177 -5.54 6.37 -0.53
CA TYR A 177 -5.38 7.68 0.08
C TYR A 177 -6.02 7.75 1.46
N GLY A 178 -5.33 8.39 2.38
CA GLY A 178 -5.82 8.62 3.74
C GLY A 178 -5.65 10.08 4.20
N PRO A 179 -6.71 10.69 4.75
CA PRO A 179 -8.13 10.35 4.60
C PRO A 179 -8.62 10.30 3.13
N ALA A 180 -9.78 9.69 2.90
CA ALA A 180 -10.41 9.71 1.56
C ALA A 180 -10.76 11.12 1.12
N GLY A 181 -10.77 11.34 -0.19
CA GLY A 181 -11.27 12.53 -0.84
C GLY A 181 -12.63 12.33 -1.53
N ASN A 182 -12.86 13.16 -2.54
CA ASN A 182 -14.02 13.10 -3.43
C ASN A 182 -15.38 13.25 -2.75
N TYR A 183 -15.42 14.03 -1.66
CA TYR A 183 -16.67 14.48 -1.08
C TYR A 183 -17.34 15.56 -1.95
N PRO A 184 -18.64 15.86 -1.78
CA PRO A 184 -19.36 16.84 -2.59
C PRO A 184 -18.99 18.29 -2.23
N THR A 185 -17.69 18.58 -2.10
CA THR A 185 -17.08 19.88 -1.81
C THR A 185 -15.94 20.13 -2.77
N LYS A 186 -15.37 21.35 -2.76
CA LYS A 186 -14.15 21.63 -3.49
C LYS A 186 -12.98 20.82 -2.93
N PRO A 187 -12.06 20.32 -3.76
CA PRO A 187 -10.96 19.47 -3.30
C PRO A 187 -9.95 20.22 -2.41
N TYR A 188 -9.90 21.54 -2.50
CA TYR A 188 -9.04 22.39 -1.67
C TYR A 188 -9.62 23.81 -1.58
N LYS A 189 -9.08 24.62 -0.66
CA LYS A 189 -9.39 26.06 -0.55
C LYS A 189 -8.44 26.86 -1.45
N ALA A 190 -9.01 27.65 -2.36
CA ALA A 190 -8.22 28.56 -3.17
C ALA A 190 -7.65 29.69 -2.31
N GLY A 191 -6.41 30.09 -2.59
CA GLY A 191 -5.73 31.17 -1.88
C GLY A 191 -4.21 31.11 -2.03
N GLN A 192 -3.52 32.02 -1.38
CA GLN A 192 -2.06 32.03 -1.36
C GLN A 192 -1.55 30.69 -0.77
N PRO A 193 -0.60 30.01 -1.44
CA PRO A 193 -0.06 28.75 -0.94
C PRO A 193 0.36 28.84 0.52
N CYS A 194 0.02 27.81 1.30
CA CYS A 194 0.29 27.69 2.73
C CYS A 194 -0.39 28.72 3.64
N SER A 195 -1.17 29.66 3.14
CA SER A 195 -1.85 30.64 4.01
C SER A 195 -2.92 30.00 4.92
N GLY A 196 -3.35 28.80 4.60
CA GLY A 196 -4.29 28.02 5.38
C GLY A 196 -3.66 26.85 6.16
N CYS A 197 -2.33 26.75 6.21
CA CYS A 197 -1.64 25.85 7.13
C CYS A 197 -1.84 26.34 8.57
N SER A 198 -2.15 25.44 9.50
CA SER A 198 -2.35 25.84 10.92
C SER A 198 -1.01 25.96 11.64
N ASN A 199 -0.35 24.81 11.89
CA ASN A 199 0.93 24.75 12.59
C ASN A 199 2.01 23.98 11.79
N GLU A 200 1.66 23.57 10.58
CA GLU A 200 2.55 22.83 9.69
C GLU A 200 3.53 23.79 9.00
N LYS A 201 4.74 23.31 8.74
CA LYS A 201 5.69 24.04 7.90
C LYS A 201 5.23 24.03 6.45
N CYS A 202 5.44 25.17 5.77
CA CYS A 202 5.24 25.25 4.33
C CYS A 202 6.46 24.72 3.58
N ILE A 203 6.31 23.63 2.84
CA ILE A 203 7.35 23.04 2.02
C ILE A 203 6.81 22.90 0.60
N ASP A 204 7.48 23.50 -0.38
CA ASP A 204 7.09 23.46 -1.80
C ASP A 204 5.62 23.85 -2.06
N LYS A 205 5.11 24.88 -1.39
CA LYS A 205 3.72 25.36 -1.43
C LYS A 205 2.70 24.41 -0.79
N LEU A 206 3.14 23.44 0.01
CA LEU A 206 2.31 22.45 0.67
C LEU A 206 2.51 22.53 2.19
N CYS A 207 1.44 22.31 2.95
CA CYS A 207 1.47 22.21 4.40
C CYS A 207 2.01 20.80 4.78
N ASP A 208 3.17 20.73 5.41
CA ASP A 208 3.76 19.47 5.76
C ASP A 208 3.21 18.94 7.09
N TRP A 209 2.28 17.99 6.99
CA TRP A 209 1.63 17.37 8.13
C TRP A 209 2.60 16.73 9.12
N ASP A 210 3.67 16.13 8.62
CA ASP A 210 4.65 15.43 9.46
C ASP A 210 5.49 16.40 10.32
N THR A 211 5.44 17.73 10.04
CA THR A 211 6.04 18.78 10.86
C THR A 211 5.13 19.36 11.93
N ARG A 212 3.86 18.91 11.97
CA ARG A 212 2.92 19.32 13.02
C ARG A 212 3.46 18.90 14.39
N PRO A 213 3.41 19.76 15.42
CA PRO A 213 3.73 19.34 16.77
C PRO A 213 2.88 18.11 17.13
N GLN A 214 3.54 16.97 17.29
CA GLN A 214 2.85 15.78 17.76
C GLN A 214 2.38 16.06 19.19
N PRO A 215 1.13 15.70 19.56
CA PRO A 215 0.77 15.67 20.96
C PRO A 215 1.82 14.81 21.68
N PRO A 216 2.23 15.17 22.90
CA PRO A 216 3.21 14.39 23.63
C PRO A 216 2.79 12.92 23.53
N LEU A 217 3.75 12.09 23.13
CA LEU A 217 3.51 10.65 22.97
C LEU A 217 2.84 10.19 24.26
N TYR A 218 1.59 9.74 24.19
CA TYR A 218 0.97 9.09 25.32
C TYR A 218 1.84 7.90 25.66
N VAL A 219 2.75 8.10 26.61
CA VAL A 219 3.42 7.00 27.25
C VAL A 219 2.37 6.46 28.21
N PRO A 220 1.77 5.30 27.94
CA PRO A 220 0.88 4.68 28.92
C PRO A 220 1.69 4.65 30.21
N PRO A 221 1.08 4.97 31.37
CA PRO A 221 1.75 4.83 32.66
C PRO A 221 2.45 3.48 32.62
N ALA A 222 3.77 3.45 32.88
CA ALA A 222 4.56 2.24 32.70
C ALA A 222 3.70 1.09 33.23
N GLU A 223 3.30 0.21 32.32
CA GLU A 223 2.60 -0.99 32.76
C GLU A 223 3.52 -1.54 33.82
N HIS A 224 3.03 -1.68 35.03
CA HIS A 224 3.77 -2.29 36.10
C HIS A 224 4.45 -3.51 35.51
N PRO A 225 5.76 -3.70 35.64
CA PRO A 225 6.44 -4.85 35.03
C PRO A 225 5.54 -6.03 35.27
N HIS A 226 5.10 -6.68 34.18
CA HIS A 226 4.10 -7.73 34.23
C HIS A 226 4.38 -8.58 35.45
N PRO A 227 3.46 -8.71 36.41
CA PRO A 227 3.76 -9.45 37.59
C PRO A 227 4.29 -10.80 37.13
N PHE A 228 5.45 -11.18 37.64
CA PHE A 228 5.97 -12.53 37.45
C PHE A 228 4.77 -13.46 37.50
N CYS A 229 4.59 -14.27 36.44
CA CYS A 229 3.50 -15.17 36.18
C CYS A 229 2.60 -15.33 37.42
N ASP A 230 1.42 -14.74 37.38
CA ASP A 230 0.51 -14.74 38.53
C ASP A 230 0.16 -16.20 38.90
N GLN A 231 -0.42 -16.41 40.06
CA GLN A 231 -0.76 -17.75 40.53
C GLN A 231 -1.61 -18.53 39.50
N TYR A 232 -2.39 -17.84 38.66
CA TYR A 232 -3.19 -18.44 37.59
C TYR A 232 -2.30 -18.88 36.42
N CYS A 233 -1.39 -18.06 35.97
CA CYS A 233 -0.39 -18.36 34.95
C CYS A 233 0.50 -19.54 35.38
N LEU A 234 0.96 -19.53 36.63
CA LEU A 234 1.77 -20.62 37.20
C LEU A 234 0.98 -21.93 37.24
N THR A 235 -0.28 -21.87 37.66
CA THR A 235 -1.18 -23.03 37.73
C THR A 235 -1.41 -23.62 36.33
N ILE A 236 -1.68 -22.81 35.32
CA ILE A 236 -1.87 -23.30 33.94
C ILE A 236 -0.57 -23.89 33.39
N SER A 237 0.57 -23.24 33.64
CA SER A 237 1.89 -23.73 33.17
C SER A 237 2.28 -25.06 33.75
N ILE A 238 1.82 -25.40 34.97
CA ILE A 238 2.07 -26.67 35.59
C ILE A 238 1.00 -27.71 35.22
N LEU A 239 -0.27 -27.32 35.25
CA LEU A 239 -1.37 -28.29 35.05
C LEU A 239 -1.46 -28.77 33.60
N ARG A 240 -1.19 -27.94 32.60
CA ARG A 240 -1.25 -28.34 31.18
C ARG A 240 -0.31 -29.51 30.85
N PRO A 241 1.01 -29.43 31.12
CA PRO A 241 1.91 -30.57 30.87
C PRO A 241 1.56 -31.80 31.73
N LEU A 242 1.10 -31.59 32.95
CA LEU A 242 0.70 -32.71 33.82
C LEU A 242 -0.51 -33.45 33.24
N PHE A 243 -1.54 -32.74 32.78
CA PHE A 243 -2.69 -33.35 32.11
C PHE A 243 -2.32 -34.06 30.81
N LEU A 244 -1.38 -33.52 30.04
CA LEU A 244 -0.88 -34.18 28.83
C LEU A 244 -0.19 -35.51 29.17
N VAL A 245 0.69 -35.53 30.16
CA VAL A 245 1.38 -36.76 30.60
C VAL A 245 0.39 -37.77 31.13
N LEU A 246 -0.58 -37.35 31.94
CA LEU A 246 -1.62 -38.23 32.47
C LEU A 246 -2.52 -38.81 31.37
N SER A 247 -2.90 -37.99 30.38
CA SER A 247 -3.74 -38.46 29.26
C SER A 247 -2.99 -39.47 28.38
N VAL A 248 -1.72 -39.22 28.07
CA VAL A 248 -0.88 -40.18 27.33
C VAL A 248 -0.69 -41.45 28.12
N GLY A 249 -0.41 -41.37 29.43
CA GLY A 249 -0.28 -42.50 30.29
C GLY A 249 -1.58 -43.35 30.39
N ALA A 250 -2.73 -42.67 30.57
CA ALA A 250 -4.03 -43.33 30.61
C ALA A 250 -4.34 -44.04 29.26
N THR A 251 -4.06 -43.36 28.13
CA THR A 251 -4.25 -43.96 26.80
C THR A 251 -3.39 -45.20 26.62
N PHE A 252 -2.13 -45.14 27.06
CA PHE A 252 -1.23 -46.30 26.99
C PHE A 252 -1.71 -47.47 27.84
N VAL A 253 -2.18 -47.20 29.07
CA VAL A 253 -2.73 -48.27 29.96
C VAL A 253 -4.00 -48.87 29.35
N VAL A 254 -4.92 -48.04 28.83
CA VAL A 254 -6.15 -48.51 28.17
C VAL A 254 -5.79 -49.35 26.94
N GLN A 255 -4.81 -48.95 26.15
CA GLN A 255 -4.38 -49.68 24.97
C GLN A 255 -3.76 -51.04 25.30
N GLN A 256 -3.02 -51.15 26.44
CA GLN A 256 -2.51 -52.41 26.91
C GLN A 256 -3.60 -53.35 27.47
N GLN A 257 -4.56 -52.79 28.20
CA GLN A 257 -5.65 -53.56 28.80
C GLN A 257 -6.71 -53.99 27.77
N PHE A 258 -6.92 -53.15 26.75
CA PHE A 258 -7.97 -53.32 25.74
C PHE A 258 -7.43 -53.06 24.33
N PRO A 259 -6.58 -53.94 23.78
CA PRO A 259 -5.87 -53.70 22.53
C PRO A 259 -6.78 -53.53 21.30
N HIS A 260 -8.06 -53.90 21.40
CA HIS A 260 -9.01 -53.80 20.27
C HIS A 260 -9.91 -52.55 20.28
N ILE A 261 -9.81 -51.67 21.31
CA ILE A 261 -10.69 -50.49 21.40
C ILE A 261 -10.36 -49.42 20.33
N PHE A 262 -9.14 -49.39 19.82
CA PHE A 262 -8.68 -48.37 18.88
C PHE A 262 -8.49 -48.85 17.43
N PHE A 263 -8.89 -50.08 17.11
CA PHE A 263 -8.93 -50.56 15.74
C PHE A 263 -10.33 -50.29 15.16
N TYR A 264 -10.47 -49.20 14.43
CA TYR A 264 -11.53 -49.07 13.43
C TYR A 264 -10.96 -49.62 12.12
N GLU A 265 -11.56 -50.70 11.60
CA GLU A 265 -11.40 -51.09 10.22
C GLU A 265 -12.01 -50.04 9.28
#